data_24a69abc754f2fb384eb6e0ac3177abd
#
_entry.id   24a69abc754f2fb384eb6e0ac3177abd
#
_cell.length_a   1.000
_cell.length_b   1.000
_cell.length_c   1.000
_cell.angle_alpha   90.00
_cell.angle_beta   90.00
_cell.angle_gamma   90.00
#
_symmetry.space_group_name_H-M   'P 1'
#
loop_
_entity.id
_entity.type
_entity.pdbx_description
1 polymer ?
#
loop_
_entity_poly.entity_id
_entity_poly.type
_entity_poly.pdbx_seq_one_letter_code
_entity_poly.pdbx_strand_id
1 'polypeptide(L)'
;MVFKDTVLDPAAVATQQGRAHGFQASFVYRWALKGYAARMNEQAALALSRDPLVASVEEDGVVQALDTQTNATWGLDRSDQRDLPLDTNYTYNATGAGVTAYIIDTGIRLTHTEFGGRASSGVDEIDGGTADDCHGHGTHVAGTVGGATYGVAKQVALVAVRVLDCSGNGTTAQVIAGIDWVTGHHTTGPAVANMSLGGGASSSLDAAVQNSIADGITYAIAAGNGNFFGIAQDACNYSPARVTQALTVAATDKNDAKASWSNYGTCVDLFAPGVGITSAWGTGDSVTNTISGTSMATLHVAGVAALYLSTNPTATMSQVENALTSNATPNKVTGAGTGSPNLLLYSGFIGGGSPTNNSPPVASFTYSCSGLTCSFTDTSTDPENNIATRNWDFGDSIVSSSQNPTHAYATDGTYLVTLTVTDTFDASSSTSHSVPVAAQEGAITLAARGYKVKGYQKVDLTWSPSGQSGYVDVYRDSVKIRTVANNGAYTDPINRRGSATYTYKVCLAGSTTTCSNTVTVTF
;
A
#
# COMPACT_ATOMS: atom_id res chain seq x y z
N MET A 1 -18.74 -10.97 18.56
CA MET A 1 -18.45 -12.35 19.02
C MET A 1 -19.48 -13.28 18.49
N VAL A 2 -19.08 -14.26 17.71
CA VAL A 2 -19.94 -15.31 17.16
C VAL A 2 -19.52 -16.65 17.74
N PHE A 3 -20.48 -17.42 18.20
CA PHE A 3 -20.26 -18.77 18.70
C PHE A 3 -20.38 -19.83 17.61
N LYS A 4 -19.78 -20.98 17.83
CA LYS A 4 -20.02 -22.17 17.01
C LYS A 4 -21.46 -22.69 17.22
N ASP A 5 -22.01 -23.35 16.22
CA ASP A 5 -23.38 -23.89 16.26
C ASP A 5 -23.63 -24.90 17.39
N THR A 6 -22.57 -25.49 17.93
CA THR A 6 -22.61 -26.43 19.06
C THR A 6 -23.00 -25.79 20.39
N VAL A 7 -22.97 -24.44 20.50
CA VAL A 7 -23.40 -23.75 21.72
C VAL A 7 -24.93 -23.78 21.81
N LEU A 8 -25.44 -24.42 22.87
CA LEU A 8 -26.87 -24.56 23.09
C LEU A 8 -27.49 -23.35 23.81
N ASP A 9 -26.74 -22.74 24.73
CA ASP A 9 -27.19 -21.56 25.50
C ASP A 9 -26.19 -20.42 25.38
N PRO A 10 -26.35 -19.54 24.36
CA PRO A 10 -25.46 -18.38 24.16
C PRO A 10 -25.44 -17.41 25.36
N ALA A 11 -26.53 -17.29 26.11
CA ALA A 11 -26.60 -16.37 27.24
C ALA A 11 -25.78 -16.85 28.43
N ALA A 12 -25.83 -18.16 28.71
CA ALA A 12 -25.01 -18.74 29.77
C ALA A 12 -23.52 -18.61 29.47
N VAL A 13 -23.11 -18.89 28.21
CA VAL A 13 -21.71 -18.73 27.78
C VAL A 13 -21.26 -17.27 27.82
N ALA A 14 -22.06 -16.33 27.30
CA ALA A 14 -21.76 -14.88 27.35
C ALA A 14 -21.58 -14.40 28.80
N THR A 15 -22.42 -14.87 29.73
CA THR A 15 -22.31 -14.54 31.16
C THR A 15 -21.03 -15.10 31.78
N GLN A 16 -20.69 -16.36 31.46
CA GLN A 16 -19.48 -17.00 31.93
C GLN A 16 -18.21 -16.29 31.42
N GLN A 17 -18.13 -16.01 30.13
CA GLN A 17 -17.01 -15.30 29.52
C GLN A 17 -16.92 -13.86 30.04
N GLY A 18 -18.05 -13.17 30.22
CA GLY A 18 -18.11 -11.82 30.82
C GLY A 18 -17.53 -11.77 32.22
N ARG A 19 -17.84 -12.77 33.08
CA ARG A 19 -17.24 -12.88 34.43
C ARG A 19 -15.74 -13.19 34.38
N ALA A 20 -15.31 -14.04 33.45
CA ALA A 20 -13.91 -14.41 33.33
C ALA A 20 -13.01 -13.28 32.81
N HIS A 21 -13.54 -12.42 31.95
CA HIS A 21 -12.78 -11.37 31.27
C HIS A 21 -13.20 -9.93 31.64
N GLY A 22 -14.08 -9.77 32.63
CA GLY A 22 -14.42 -8.47 33.20
C GLY A 22 -15.31 -7.57 32.33
N PHE A 23 -16.21 -8.15 31.53
CA PHE A 23 -17.19 -7.39 30.73
C PHE A 23 -18.62 -7.87 30.95
N GLN A 24 -19.57 -7.10 30.45
CA GLN A 24 -20.99 -7.48 30.37
C GLN A 24 -21.44 -7.42 28.90
N ALA A 25 -22.14 -8.47 28.45
CA ALA A 25 -22.73 -8.48 27.11
C ALA A 25 -23.84 -7.41 26.99
N SER A 26 -23.74 -6.55 25.98
CA SER A 26 -24.73 -5.54 25.63
C SER A 26 -25.93 -6.18 24.90
N PHE A 27 -25.66 -7.13 24.04
CA PHE A 27 -26.63 -7.92 23.30
C PHE A 27 -26.27 -9.39 23.33
N VAL A 28 -27.28 -10.27 23.34
CA VAL A 28 -27.09 -11.71 23.21
C VAL A 28 -27.95 -12.22 22.04
N TYR A 29 -27.32 -12.81 21.05
CA TYR A 29 -27.94 -13.35 19.84
C TYR A 29 -28.22 -14.84 20.00
N ARG A 30 -29.40 -15.31 19.57
CA ARG A 30 -29.85 -16.69 19.81
C ARG A 30 -30.42 -17.39 18.59
N TRP A 31 -30.95 -16.63 17.62
CA TRP A 31 -31.79 -17.17 16.56
C TRP A 31 -31.19 -17.06 15.17
N ALA A 32 -30.87 -15.83 14.72
CA ALA A 32 -30.25 -15.60 13.42
C ALA A 32 -28.78 -16.02 13.40
N LEU A 33 -28.09 -15.79 14.51
CA LEU A 33 -26.76 -16.32 14.82
C LEU A 33 -26.67 -16.54 16.33
N LYS A 34 -25.70 -17.32 16.78
CA LYS A 34 -25.41 -17.50 18.20
C LYS A 34 -24.21 -16.65 18.57
N GLY A 35 -24.33 -15.80 19.60
CA GLY A 35 -23.24 -14.92 19.98
C GLY A 35 -23.66 -13.80 20.92
N TYR A 36 -22.81 -12.80 21.04
CA TYR A 36 -23.09 -11.58 21.80
C TYR A 36 -22.24 -10.40 21.32
N ALA A 37 -22.69 -9.17 21.62
CA ALA A 37 -21.87 -7.97 21.57
C ALA A 37 -21.51 -7.50 22.99
N ALA A 38 -20.26 -7.05 23.19
CA ALA A 38 -19.78 -6.51 24.46
C ALA A 38 -18.62 -5.53 24.24
N ARG A 39 -18.50 -4.56 25.13
CA ARG A 39 -17.29 -3.72 25.19
C ARG A 39 -16.23 -4.42 26.03
N MET A 40 -15.05 -4.61 25.46
CA MET A 40 -13.91 -5.25 26.12
C MET A 40 -12.61 -4.66 25.57
N ASN A 41 -11.51 -4.91 26.25
CA ASN A 41 -10.19 -4.55 25.73
C ASN A 41 -9.69 -5.61 24.74
N GLU A 42 -8.69 -5.26 23.96
CA GLU A 42 -8.10 -6.11 22.92
C GLU A 42 -7.58 -7.44 23.48
N GLN A 43 -6.98 -7.44 24.68
CA GLN A 43 -6.48 -8.67 25.32
C GLN A 43 -7.60 -9.66 25.62
N ALA A 44 -8.76 -9.18 26.06
CA ALA A 44 -9.93 -10.02 26.29
C ALA A 44 -10.48 -10.56 24.95
N ALA A 45 -10.57 -9.73 23.92
CA ALA A 45 -11.01 -10.14 22.58
C ALA A 45 -10.07 -11.22 21.98
N LEU A 46 -8.75 -11.05 22.09
CA LEU A 46 -7.75 -12.03 21.68
C LEU A 46 -7.78 -13.33 22.49
N ALA A 47 -8.06 -13.26 23.79
CA ALA A 47 -8.23 -14.46 24.60
C ALA A 47 -9.48 -15.25 24.18
N LEU A 48 -10.58 -14.53 23.90
CA LEU A 48 -11.85 -15.13 23.49
C LEU A 48 -11.81 -15.66 22.04
N SER A 49 -11.02 -15.09 21.16
CA SER A 49 -10.85 -15.65 19.81
C SER A 49 -10.23 -17.05 19.80
N ARG A 50 -9.58 -17.45 20.90
CA ARG A 50 -8.98 -18.78 21.10
C ARG A 50 -9.89 -19.74 21.88
N ASP A 51 -11.05 -19.26 22.34
CA ASP A 51 -12.01 -20.11 23.07
C ASP A 51 -12.62 -21.16 22.12
N PRO A 52 -12.64 -22.46 22.50
CA PRO A 52 -13.17 -23.53 21.66
C PRO A 52 -14.63 -23.34 21.25
N LEU A 53 -15.42 -22.57 22.02
CA LEU A 53 -16.84 -22.29 21.75
C LEU A 53 -17.04 -21.12 20.77
N VAL A 54 -16.01 -20.33 20.49
CA VAL A 54 -16.05 -19.16 19.63
C VAL A 54 -15.73 -19.55 18.19
N ALA A 55 -16.51 -19.06 17.25
CA ALA A 55 -16.29 -19.18 15.81
C ALA A 55 -15.49 -17.99 15.28
N SER A 56 -15.88 -16.76 15.67
CA SER A 56 -15.19 -15.52 15.30
C SER A 56 -15.38 -14.43 16.34
N VAL A 57 -14.42 -13.51 16.36
CA VAL A 57 -14.47 -12.24 17.07
C VAL A 57 -14.23 -11.15 16.05
N GLU A 58 -15.13 -10.18 15.99
CA GLU A 58 -15.02 -9.03 15.09
C GLU A 58 -15.36 -7.76 15.86
N GLU A 59 -14.82 -6.63 15.41
CA GLU A 59 -15.15 -5.34 15.96
C GLU A 59 -16.57 -4.95 15.55
N ASP A 60 -17.30 -4.26 16.46
CA ASP A 60 -18.67 -3.81 16.22
C ASP A 60 -18.64 -2.51 15.41
N GLY A 61 -18.91 -2.62 14.12
CA GLY A 61 -18.93 -1.51 13.19
C GLY A 61 -20.20 -0.65 13.30
N VAL A 62 -20.09 0.61 12.87
CA VAL A 62 -21.25 1.53 12.77
C VAL A 62 -22.06 1.16 11.52
N VAL A 63 -23.35 0.91 11.70
CA VAL A 63 -24.30 0.72 10.59
C VAL A 63 -25.14 1.99 10.46
N GLN A 64 -25.20 2.57 9.25
CA GLN A 64 -25.99 3.78 8.95
C GLN A 64 -27.05 3.46 7.88
N ALA A 65 -28.11 4.26 7.84
CA ALA A 65 -29.05 4.26 6.73
C ALA A 65 -28.33 4.83 5.48
N LEU A 66 -28.56 4.19 4.33
CA LEU A 66 -28.03 4.66 3.06
C LEU A 66 -28.84 5.84 2.56
N ASP A 67 -28.16 6.94 2.18
CA ASP A 67 -28.77 8.06 1.48
C ASP A 67 -28.74 7.78 -0.04
N THR A 68 -29.89 7.91 -0.71
CA THR A 68 -29.99 7.69 -2.15
C THR A 68 -30.61 8.91 -2.80
N GLN A 69 -29.89 9.50 -3.74
CA GLN A 69 -30.40 10.53 -4.64
C GLN A 69 -30.99 9.86 -5.89
N THR A 70 -32.29 10.00 -6.11
CA THR A 70 -32.93 9.56 -7.36
C THR A 70 -32.76 10.60 -8.47
N ASN A 71 -32.84 10.19 -9.73
CA ASN A 71 -32.59 11.03 -10.92
C ASN A 71 -31.22 11.70 -10.87
N ALA A 72 -30.21 10.97 -10.39
CA ALA A 72 -28.83 11.43 -10.39
C ALA A 72 -28.32 11.63 -11.82
N THR A 73 -27.37 12.57 -11.98
CA THR A 73 -26.63 12.67 -13.24
C THR A 73 -25.82 11.41 -13.48
N TRP A 74 -25.62 11.06 -14.74
CA TRP A 74 -24.98 9.80 -15.10
C TRP A 74 -23.56 9.63 -14.47
N GLY A 75 -22.85 10.73 -14.22
CA GLY A 75 -21.53 10.68 -13.61
C GLY A 75 -21.58 10.27 -12.12
N LEU A 76 -22.58 10.76 -11.39
CA LEU A 76 -22.83 10.32 -10.01
C LEU A 76 -23.26 8.85 -9.96
N ASP A 77 -24.30 8.51 -10.75
CA ASP A 77 -24.85 7.17 -10.91
C ASP A 77 -23.75 6.14 -11.29
N ARG A 78 -22.83 6.51 -12.21
CA ARG A 78 -21.73 5.61 -12.58
C ARG A 78 -20.70 5.43 -11.47
N SER A 79 -20.58 6.40 -10.58
CA SER A 79 -19.57 6.36 -9.51
C SER A 79 -19.90 5.40 -8.38
N ASP A 80 -21.16 5.09 -8.13
CA ASP A 80 -21.59 4.22 -7.02
C ASP A 80 -21.97 2.79 -7.44
N GLN A 81 -21.84 2.45 -8.72
CA GLN A 81 -22.09 1.10 -9.23
C GLN A 81 -20.91 0.56 -10.05
N ARG A 82 -20.77 -0.78 -10.08
CA ARG A 82 -19.66 -1.42 -10.78
C ARG A 82 -19.94 -1.75 -12.24
N ASP A 83 -21.20 -1.95 -12.60
CA ASP A 83 -21.62 -2.45 -13.89
C ASP A 83 -22.71 -1.58 -14.54
N LEU A 84 -22.73 -1.57 -15.87
CA LEU A 84 -23.85 -1.05 -16.64
C LEU A 84 -24.98 -2.10 -16.70
N PRO A 85 -26.25 -1.68 -16.91
CA PRO A 85 -26.71 -0.33 -17.17
C PRO A 85 -26.80 0.55 -15.92
N LEU A 86 -26.78 1.87 -16.11
CA LEU A 86 -27.02 2.86 -15.07
C LEU A 86 -28.47 2.75 -14.55
N ASP A 87 -28.69 2.96 -13.25
CA ASP A 87 -30.00 2.82 -12.59
C ASP A 87 -30.66 4.16 -12.23
N THR A 88 -30.01 5.28 -12.57
CA THR A 88 -30.41 6.67 -12.32
C THR A 88 -30.40 7.08 -10.83
N ASN A 89 -29.79 6.30 -9.98
CA ASN A 89 -29.62 6.62 -8.58
C ASN A 89 -28.16 6.94 -8.27
N TYR A 90 -27.93 7.63 -7.17
CA TYR A 90 -26.62 7.79 -6.54
C TYR A 90 -26.78 7.50 -5.06
N THR A 91 -26.21 6.39 -4.63
CA THR A 91 -26.22 5.92 -3.25
C THR A 91 -24.89 6.25 -2.58
N TYR A 92 -24.96 6.92 -1.44
CA TYR A 92 -23.77 7.32 -0.69
C TYR A 92 -23.96 7.10 0.81
N ASN A 93 -22.90 6.70 1.48
CA ASN A 93 -22.88 6.40 2.92
C ASN A 93 -22.10 7.45 3.72
N ALA A 94 -21.52 8.41 3.03
CA ALA A 94 -20.77 9.54 3.59
C ALA A 94 -21.11 10.80 2.79
N THR A 95 -20.97 11.96 3.40
CA THR A 95 -21.36 13.23 2.78
C THR A 95 -20.19 14.20 2.57
N GLY A 96 -18.98 13.84 3.01
CA GLY A 96 -17.83 14.73 3.00
C GLY A 96 -17.85 15.78 4.11
N ALA A 97 -18.75 15.66 5.09
CA ALA A 97 -18.83 16.59 6.23
C ALA A 97 -17.50 16.58 7.02
N GLY A 98 -17.03 17.77 7.40
CA GLY A 98 -15.76 17.94 8.11
C GLY A 98 -14.51 17.97 7.23
N VAL A 99 -14.66 17.76 5.91
CA VAL A 99 -13.56 17.85 4.93
C VAL A 99 -13.59 19.21 4.23
N THR A 100 -12.42 19.78 3.95
CA THR A 100 -12.25 20.98 3.14
C THR A 100 -11.78 20.61 1.75
N ALA A 101 -12.52 21.03 0.71
CA ALA A 101 -12.13 20.88 -0.68
C ALA A 101 -11.67 22.24 -1.25
N TYR A 102 -10.39 22.35 -1.57
CA TYR A 102 -9.79 23.48 -2.25
C TYR A 102 -9.96 23.35 -3.76
N ILE A 103 -10.60 24.32 -4.38
CA ILE A 103 -10.85 24.35 -5.82
C ILE A 103 -9.85 25.34 -6.45
N ILE A 104 -8.74 24.80 -6.95
CA ILE A 104 -7.65 25.57 -7.58
C ILE A 104 -7.99 25.73 -9.08
N ASP A 105 -8.68 26.81 -9.42
CA ASP A 105 -9.34 27.00 -10.73
C ASP A 105 -9.63 28.48 -11.04
N THR A 106 -10.74 28.78 -11.75
CA THR A 106 -11.19 30.14 -12.12
C THR A 106 -11.94 30.89 -11.01
N GLY A 107 -12.02 30.31 -9.79
CA GLY A 107 -12.85 30.82 -8.70
C GLY A 107 -14.13 29.99 -8.52
N ILE A 108 -15.01 30.41 -7.62
CA ILE A 108 -16.34 29.82 -7.38
C ILE A 108 -17.37 30.95 -7.30
N ARG A 109 -18.52 30.80 -7.98
CA ARG A 109 -19.68 31.64 -7.70
C ARG A 109 -20.25 31.28 -6.34
N LEU A 110 -19.81 31.98 -5.30
CA LEU A 110 -20.06 31.64 -3.89
C LEU A 110 -21.55 31.64 -3.52
N THR A 111 -22.37 32.42 -4.23
CA THR A 111 -23.82 32.55 -4.01
C THR A 111 -24.67 31.50 -4.72
N HIS A 112 -24.04 30.60 -5.50
CA HIS A 112 -24.78 29.58 -6.22
C HIS A 112 -25.54 28.64 -5.29
N THR A 113 -26.81 28.36 -5.59
CA THR A 113 -27.75 27.62 -4.73
C THR A 113 -27.28 26.20 -4.41
N GLU A 114 -26.51 25.57 -5.30
CA GLU A 114 -25.90 24.25 -5.10
C GLU A 114 -25.00 24.19 -3.85
N PHE A 115 -24.43 25.31 -3.45
CA PHE A 115 -23.48 25.32 -2.34
C PHE A 115 -24.14 25.54 -0.96
N GLY A 116 -25.33 26.16 -0.90
CA GLY A 116 -26.05 26.36 0.35
C GLY A 116 -25.22 27.05 1.45
N GLY A 117 -24.32 27.97 1.07
CA GLY A 117 -23.41 28.67 1.99
C GLY A 117 -22.14 27.90 2.38
N ARG A 118 -21.88 26.72 1.80
CA ARG A 118 -20.67 25.91 2.07
C ARG A 118 -19.45 26.35 1.24
N ALA A 119 -19.63 27.22 0.23
CA ALA A 119 -18.55 27.78 -0.55
C ALA A 119 -18.06 29.10 0.07
N SER A 120 -16.75 29.25 0.18
CA SER A 120 -16.08 30.44 0.69
C SER A 120 -14.95 30.89 -0.22
N SER A 121 -14.61 32.18 -0.17
CA SER A 121 -13.44 32.71 -0.86
C SER A 121 -12.18 32.36 -0.04
N GLY A 122 -11.22 31.77 -0.71
CA GLY A 122 -9.86 31.63 -0.21
C GLY A 122 -8.99 32.78 -0.72
N VAL A 123 -8.25 32.56 -1.81
CA VAL A 123 -7.35 33.56 -2.40
C VAL A 123 -7.62 33.76 -3.89
N ASP A 124 -7.40 34.99 -4.36
CA ASP A 124 -7.40 35.37 -5.76
C ASP A 124 -5.98 35.82 -6.16
N GLU A 125 -5.28 34.98 -6.93
CA GLU A 125 -3.92 35.23 -7.43
C GLU A 125 -3.93 35.91 -8.83
N ILE A 126 -5.12 36.30 -9.32
CA ILE A 126 -5.28 37.01 -10.60
C ILE A 126 -5.37 38.51 -10.39
N ASP A 127 -6.38 38.95 -9.65
CA ASP A 127 -6.72 40.36 -9.47
C ASP A 127 -6.60 40.80 -8.00
N GLY A 128 -6.53 39.87 -7.07
CA GLY A 128 -6.68 40.08 -5.63
C GLY A 128 -8.14 40.31 -5.23
N GLY A 129 -8.47 40.06 -3.99
CA GLY A 129 -9.82 40.24 -3.46
C GLY A 129 -10.62 38.95 -3.34
N THR A 130 -11.87 38.92 -3.79
CA THR A 130 -12.75 37.75 -3.69
C THR A 130 -12.50 36.80 -4.85
N ALA A 131 -12.26 35.54 -4.55
CA ALA A 131 -12.05 34.48 -5.56
C ALA A 131 -13.40 34.06 -6.22
N ASP A 132 -14.16 35.03 -6.71
CA ASP A 132 -15.42 34.81 -7.43
C ASP A 132 -15.14 34.40 -8.88
N ASP A 133 -16.03 33.57 -9.43
CA ASP A 133 -15.84 32.96 -10.76
C ASP A 133 -16.47 33.80 -11.87
N CYS A 134 -15.65 34.32 -12.77
CA CYS A 134 -16.09 35.04 -13.98
C CYS A 134 -16.04 34.20 -15.25
N HIS A 135 -15.53 32.98 -15.22
CA HIS A 135 -15.48 32.07 -16.37
C HIS A 135 -16.59 31.01 -16.32
N GLY A 136 -16.80 30.39 -15.14
CA GLY A 136 -17.79 29.33 -14.90
C GLY A 136 -17.19 27.94 -14.71
N HIS A 137 -15.95 27.71 -15.12
CA HIS A 137 -15.31 26.39 -15.02
C HIS A 137 -15.09 25.99 -13.53
N GLY A 138 -14.55 26.86 -12.70
CA GLY A 138 -14.33 26.57 -11.28
C GLY A 138 -15.64 26.37 -10.50
N THR A 139 -16.73 27.07 -10.88
CA THR A 139 -18.06 26.82 -10.32
C THR A 139 -18.59 25.44 -10.71
N HIS A 140 -18.36 25.01 -11.97
CA HIS A 140 -18.72 23.67 -12.43
C HIS A 140 -17.93 22.60 -11.66
N VAL A 141 -16.64 22.84 -11.47
CA VAL A 141 -15.74 22.02 -10.67
C VAL A 141 -16.30 21.89 -9.25
N ALA A 142 -16.50 22.98 -8.54
CA ALA A 142 -17.05 23.00 -7.19
C ALA A 142 -18.40 22.28 -7.10
N GLY A 143 -19.27 22.47 -8.10
CA GLY A 143 -20.59 21.84 -8.18
C GLY A 143 -20.55 20.32 -8.22
N THR A 144 -19.60 19.73 -8.97
CA THR A 144 -19.47 18.28 -9.05
C THR A 144 -18.71 17.69 -7.84
N VAL A 145 -17.78 18.42 -7.24
CA VAL A 145 -17.15 17.99 -5.99
C VAL A 145 -18.17 17.99 -4.85
N GLY A 146 -18.92 19.10 -4.66
CA GLY A 146 -19.65 19.34 -3.43
C GLY A 146 -21.02 20.02 -3.56
N GLY A 147 -21.63 20.07 -4.73
CA GLY A 147 -22.99 20.59 -4.93
C GLY A 147 -24.06 19.71 -4.26
N ALA A 148 -25.18 20.30 -3.91
CA ALA A 148 -26.30 19.58 -3.30
C ALA A 148 -26.92 18.56 -4.26
N THR A 149 -27.10 18.94 -5.54
CA THR A 149 -27.66 18.10 -6.60
C THR A 149 -26.57 17.37 -7.39
N TYR A 150 -25.56 18.11 -7.84
CA TYR A 150 -24.55 17.60 -8.78
C TYR A 150 -23.31 17.07 -8.10
N GLY A 151 -23.14 17.28 -6.79
CA GLY A 151 -21.94 16.95 -6.06
C GLY A 151 -21.88 15.51 -5.58
N VAL A 152 -20.67 14.96 -5.60
CA VAL A 152 -20.35 13.66 -4.99
C VAL A 152 -20.39 13.78 -3.47
N ALA A 153 -19.68 14.74 -2.89
CA ALA A 153 -19.58 14.98 -1.44
C ALA A 153 -20.53 16.12 -1.00
N LYS A 154 -21.77 15.76 -0.72
CA LYS A 154 -22.89 16.71 -0.53
C LYS A 154 -22.69 17.76 0.57
N GLN A 155 -21.83 17.51 1.55
CA GLN A 155 -21.62 18.40 2.72
C GLN A 155 -20.15 18.82 2.91
N VAL A 156 -19.32 18.65 1.90
CA VAL A 156 -17.93 19.13 1.91
C VAL A 156 -17.90 20.67 1.96
N ALA A 157 -16.98 21.25 2.70
CA ALA A 157 -16.70 22.69 2.65
C ALA A 157 -15.87 23.01 1.40
N LEU A 158 -16.26 24.02 0.63
CA LEU A 158 -15.60 24.39 -0.62
C LEU A 158 -14.85 25.72 -0.43
N VAL A 159 -13.58 25.76 -0.82
CA VAL A 159 -12.74 26.97 -0.75
C VAL A 159 -12.23 27.31 -2.15
N ALA A 160 -12.60 28.49 -2.65
CA ALA A 160 -12.18 28.99 -3.96
C ALA A 160 -10.72 29.47 -3.90
N VAL A 161 -9.88 28.94 -4.79
CA VAL A 161 -8.50 29.37 -4.99
C VAL A 161 -8.37 29.76 -6.46
N ARG A 162 -8.53 31.07 -6.75
CA ARG A 162 -8.55 31.58 -8.12
C ARG A 162 -7.14 31.79 -8.64
N VAL A 163 -6.75 30.96 -9.59
CA VAL A 163 -5.44 31.00 -10.27
C VAL A 163 -5.56 31.10 -11.79
N LEU A 164 -6.80 31.11 -12.31
CA LEU A 164 -7.12 31.28 -13.72
C LEU A 164 -8.05 32.49 -13.90
N ASP A 165 -7.84 33.23 -14.98
CA ASP A 165 -8.61 34.42 -15.33
C ASP A 165 -10.00 34.11 -15.94
N CYS A 166 -10.74 35.13 -16.33
CA CYS A 166 -12.07 35.00 -16.96
C CYS A 166 -12.06 34.33 -18.34
N SER A 167 -10.88 34.04 -18.88
CA SER A 167 -10.68 33.28 -20.14
C SER A 167 -10.20 31.86 -19.87
N GLY A 168 -10.07 31.47 -18.60
CA GLY A 168 -9.56 30.16 -18.16
C GLY A 168 -8.05 30.01 -18.28
N ASN A 169 -7.29 31.10 -18.33
CA ASN A 169 -5.84 31.09 -18.44
C ASN A 169 -5.17 31.57 -17.16
N GLY A 170 -4.01 31.00 -16.85
CA GLY A 170 -3.15 31.43 -15.75
C GLY A 170 -1.70 31.10 -16.04
N THR A 171 -0.81 31.68 -15.26
CA THR A 171 0.63 31.39 -15.33
C THR A 171 1.01 30.32 -14.29
N THR A 172 2.09 29.61 -14.57
CA THR A 172 2.66 28.65 -13.58
C THR A 172 2.94 29.32 -12.24
N ALA A 173 3.35 30.59 -12.23
CA ALA A 173 3.61 31.34 -11.00
C ALA A 173 2.33 31.55 -10.18
N GLN A 174 1.21 31.92 -10.82
CA GLN A 174 -0.09 32.07 -10.16
C GLN A 174 -0.61 30.74 -9.60
N VAL A 175 -0.46 29.65 -10.36
CA VAL A 175 -0.85 28.31 -9.88
C VAL A 175 0.01 27.90 -8.66
N ILE A 176 1.33 28.12 -8.69
CA ILE A 176 2.20 27.87 -7.55
C ILE A 176 1.82 28.74 -6.34
N ALA A 177 1.49 30.01 -6.54
CA ALA A 177 1.05 30.90 -5.46
C ALA A 177 -0.25 30.38 -4.82
N GLY A 178 -1.22 29.93 -5.61
CA GLY A 178 -2.44 29.31 -5.10
C GLY A 178 -2.15 28.03 -4.29
N ILE A 179 -1.23 27.17 -4.73
CA ILE A 179 -0.82 25.96 -3.99
C ILE A 179 -0.13 26.35 -2.68
N ASP A 180 0.77 27.34 -2.72
CA ASP A 180 1.47 27.84 -1.53
C ASP A 180 0.49 28.39 -0.50
N TRP A 181 -0.51 29.16 -0.96
CA TRP A 181 -1.58 29.66 -0.11
C TRP A 181 -2.39 28.50 0.50
N VAL A 182 -2.78 27.48 -0.29
CA VAL A 182 -3.52 26.30 0.20
C VAL A 182 -2.74 25.59 1.29
N THR A 183 -1.44 25.38 1.08
CA THR A 183 -0.55 24.74 2.05
C THR A 183 -0.47 25.55 3.36
N GLY A 184 -0.29 26.86 3.28
CA GLY A 184 -0.25 27.74 4.45
C GLY A 184 -1.61 27.96 5.14
N HIS A 185 -2.71 27.85 4.39
CA HIS A 185 -4.07 27.98 4.92
C HIS A 185 -4.56 26.70 5.62
N HIS A 186 -4.14 25.54 5.15
CA HIS A 186 -4.48 24.25 5.73
C HIS A 186 -3.73 24.07 7.06
N THR A 187 -4.45 24.21 8.17
CA THR A 187 -3.85 24.12 9.51
C THR A 187 -4.21 22.83 10.24
N THR A 188 -5.39 22.30 10.01
CA THR A 188 -5.88 21.07 10.67
C THR A 188 -7.05 20.45 9.91
N GLY A 189 -7.22 19.14 10.08
CA GLY A 189 -8.35 18.37 9.54
C GLY A 189 -8.09 17.82 8.13
N PRO A 190 -8.99 16.98 7.64
CA PRO A 190 -8.86 16.37 6.33
C PRO A 190 -9.12 17.38 5.21
N ALA A 191 -8.28 17.35 4.16
CA ALA A 191 -8.41 18.25 3.02
C ALA A 191 -8.14 17.54 1.70
N VAL A 192 -8.85 17.98 0.65
CA VAL A 192 -8.61 17.61 -0.74
C VAL A 192 -8.43 18.86 -1.58
N ALA A 193 -7.47 18.89 -2.48
CA ALA A 193 -7.28 19.91 -3.49
C ALA A 193 -7.57 19.34 -4.87
N ASN A 194 -8.43 20.03 -5.63
CA ASN A 194 -8.71 19.68 -7.01
C ASN A 194 -7.97 20.63 -7.96
N MET A 195 -7.20 20.07 -8.90
CA MET A 195 -6.53 20.80 -9.97
C MET A 195 -7.04 20.34 -11.33
N SER A 196 -8.09 20.98 -11.82
CA SER A 196 -8.67 20.75 -13.14
C SER A 196 -7.98 21.58 -14.22
N LEU A 197 -6.67 21.66 -14.15
CA LEU A 197 -5.78 22.47 -14.99
C LEU A 197 -4.45 21.75 -15.26
N GLY A 198 -3.71 22.22 -16.25
CA GLY A 198 -2.38 21.70 -16.54
C GLY A 198 -1.71 22.45 -17.69
N GLY A 199 -0.41 22.21 -17.83
CA GLY A 199 0.40 22.84 -18.86
C GLY A 199 1.60 21.98 -19.24
N GLY A 200 2.56 22.54 -19.95
CA GLY A 200 3.83 21.88 -20.23
C GLY A 200 4.58 21.51 -18.96
N ALA A 201 5.53 20.58 -19.06
CA ALA A 201 6.32 20.09 -17.93
C ALA A 201 7.00 21.22 -17.16
N SER A 202 6.78 21.29 -15.86
CA SER A 202 7.31 22.29 -14.93
C SER A 202 7.72 21.65 -13.61
N SER A 203 9.02 21.51 -13.38
CA SER A 203 9.53 20.93 -12.13
C SER A 203 9.19 21.77 -10.89
N SER A 204 9.03 23.08 -11.03
CA SER A 204 8.64 23.95 -9.92
C SER A 204 7.18 23.74 -9.51
N LEU A 205 6.28 23.54 -10.50
CA LEU A 205 4.89 23.22 -10.22
C LEU A 205 4.76 21.83 -9.59
N ASP A 206 5.49 20.86 -10.13
CA ASP A 206 5.51 19.51 -9.58
C ASP A 206 5.99 19.50 -8.12
N ALA A 207 7.07 20.23 -7.83
CA ALA A 207 7.59 20.35 -6.47
C ALA A 207 6.61 21.06 -5.51
N ALA A 208 5.89 22.08 -5.96
CA ALA A 208 4.87 22.75 -5.14
C ALA A 208 3.74 21.77 -4.74
N VAL A 209 3.24 20.98 -5.69
CA VAL A 209 2.23 19.95 -5.41
C VAL A 209 2.78 18.88 -4.45
N GLN A 210 3.99 18.38 -4.67
CA GLN A 210 4.63 17.39 -3.80
C GLN A 210 4.79 17.89 -2.35
N ASN A 211 5.21 19.13 -2.18
CA ASN A 211 5.36 19.73 -0.86
C ASN A 211 4.01 19.92 -0.15
N SER A 212 2.98 20.30 -0.89
CA SER A 212 1.61 20.43 -0.34
C SER A 212 1.00 19.07 0.03
N ILE A 213 1.31 18.02 -0.73
CA ILE A 213 0.96 16.64 -0.36
C ILE A 213 1.68 16.20 0.92
N ALA A 214 2.96 16.54 1.05
CA ALA A 214 3.75 16.24 2.25
C ALA A 214 3.23 16.97 3.51
N ASP A 215 2.52 18.09 3.35
CA ASP A 215 1.82 18.82 4.41
C ASP A 215 0.46 18.19 4.78
N GLY A 216 0.03 17.12 4.08
CA GLY A 216 -1.15 16.32 4.42
C GLY A 216 -2.38 16.57 3.55
N ILE A 217 -2.27 17.29 2.44
CA ILE A 217 -3.39 17.57 1.53
C ILE A 217 -3.46 16.50 0.42
N THR A 218 -4.63 15.93 0.21
CA THR A 218 -4.90 15.00 -0.90
C THR A 218 -5.12 15.77 -2.20
N TYR A 219 -4.41 15.39 -3.27
CA TYR A 219 -4.53 16.04 -4.58
C TYR A 219 -5.18 15.13 -5.62
N ALA A 220 -6.23 15.65 -6.30
CA ALA A 220 -6.79 15.07 -7.50
C ALA A 220 -6.49 16.01 -8.70
N ILE A 221 -5.94 15.46 -9.78
CA ILE A 221 -5.36 16.21 -10.89
C ILE A 221 -5.87 15.69 -12.23
N ALA A 222 -6.22 16.57 -13.15
CA ALA A 222 -6.64 16.20 -14.49
C ALA A 222 -5.46 15.69 -15.34
N ALA A 223 -5.64 14.55 -16.03
CA ALA A 223 -4.62 13.98 -16.91
C ALA A 223 -4.32 14.83 -18.15
N GLY A 224 -5.25 15.73 -18.54
CA GLY A 224 -5.15 16.57 -19.72
C GLY A 224 -5.99 16.08 -20.90
N ASN A 225 -6.30 17.00 -21.82
CA ASN A 225 -7.27 16.80 -22.90
C ASN A 225 -6.60 16.73 -24.30
N GLY A 226 -5.44 16.12 -24.39
CA GLY A 226 -4.70 15.99 -25.63
C GLY A 226 -3.90 17.25 -26.01
N ASN A 227 -3.36 17.23 -27.22
CA ASN A 227 -2.68 18.37 -27.82
C ASN A 227 -3.67 19.37 -28.46
N PHE A 228 -3.16 20.41 -29.10
CA PHE A 228 -3.96 21.43 -29.79
C PHE A 228 -4.98 20.86 -30.81
N PHE A 229 -4.71 19.67 -31.35
CA PHE A 229 -5.60 18.98 -32.29
C PHE A 229 -6.59 18.02 -31.61
N GLY A 230 -6.65 17.99 -30.26
CA GLY A 230 -7.49 17.05 -29.52
C GLY A 230 -6.99 15.61 -29.58
N ILE A 231 -5.72 15.38 -29.89
CA ILE A 231 -5.11 14.05 -29.92
C ILE A 231 -4.55 13.75 -28.53
N ALA A 232 -5.03 12.68 -27.90
CA ALA A 232 -4.58 12.23 -26.59
C ALA A 232 -3.05 12.05 -26.54
N GLN A 233 -2.46 12.45 -25.43
CA GLN A 233 -1.01 12.43 -25.17
C GLN A 233 -0.71 11.57 -23.93
N ASP A 234 0.57 11.26 -23.73
CA ASP A 234 1.03 10.69 -22.47
C ASP A 234 0.98 11.76 -21.37
N ALA A 235 0.21 11.50 -20.29
CA ALA A 235 0.04 12.40 -19.15
C ALA A 235 1.37 12.72 -18.45
N CYS A 236 2.35 11.82 -18.49
CA CYS A 236 3.67 12.03 -17.92
C CYS A 236 4.46 13.18 -18.54
N ASN A 237 4.02 13.71 -19.67
CA ASN A 237 4.65 14.86 -20.34
C ASN A 237 4.11 16.22 -19.85
N TYR A 238 3.15 16.23 -18.94
CA TYR A 238 2.43 17.44 -18.52
C TYR A 238 2.50 17.62 -16.99
N SER A 239 2.59 18.88 -16.54
CA SER A 239 2.49 19.24 -15.13
C SER A 239 1.13 19.89 -14.84
N PRO A 240 0.53 19.57 -13.68
CA PRO A 240 0.99 18.70 -12.62
C PRO A 240 0.64 17.21 -12.80
N ALA A 241 0.03 16.77 -13.89
CA ALA A 241 -0.44 15.41 -14.14
C ALA A 241 0.63 14.31 -13.97
N ARG A 242 1.91 14.67 -14.09
CA ARG A 242 3.05 13.76 -13.91
C ARG A 242 3.52 13.58 -12.46
N VAL A 243 2.89 14.24 -11.49
CA VAL A 243 3.22 14.09 -10.08
C VAL A 243 2.66 12.77 -9.57
N THR A 244 3.52 11.77 -9.45
CA THR A 244 3.14 10.38 -9.11
C THR A 244 2.63 10.19 -7.68
N GLN A 245 2.69 11.20 -6.83
CA GLN A 245 2.12 11.19 -5.49
C GLN A 245 0.69 11.71 -5.43
N ALA A 246 0.14 12.19 -6.55
CA ALA A 246 -1.22 12.72 -6.66
C ALA A 246 -2.11 11.76 -7.46
N LEU A 247 -3.43 11.82 -7.26
CA LEU A 247 -4.40 11.07 -8.07
C LEU A 247 -4.59 11.75 -9.43
N THR A 248 -3.95 11.23 -10.47
CA THR A 248 -4.11 11.72 -11.85
C THR A 248 -5.23 10.98 -12.58
N VAL A 249 -6.22 11.72 -13.08
CA VAL A 249 -7.50 11.19 -13.52
C VAL A 249 -7.74 11.39 -15.01
N ALA A 250 -8.03 10.29 -15.71
CA ALA A 250 -8.45 10.27 -17.11
C ALA A 250 -9.99 10.17 -17.25
N ALA A 251 -10.52 10.54 -18.41
CA ALA A 251 -11.96 10.69 -18.61
C ALA A 251 -12.59 9.53 -19.39
N THR A 252 -13.76 9.05 -18.92
CA THR A 252 -14.65 8.14 -19.66
C THR A 252 -15.96 8.80 -20.04
N ASP A 253 -16.64 8.22 -21.03
CA ASP A 253 -18.04 8.47 -21.34
C ASP A 253 -18.98 7.53 -20.57
N LYS A 254 -20.29 7.70 -20.76
CA LYS A 254 -21.34 6.89 -20.08
C LYS A 254 -21.37 5.39 -20.47
N ASN A 255 -20.57 4.98 -21.45
CA ASN A 255 -20.45 3.60 -21.90
C ASN A 255 -19.10 2.98 -21.46
N ASP A 256 -18.42 3.61 -20.51
CA ASP A 256 -17.09 3.24 -20.03
C ASP A 256 -15.98 3.32 -21.10
N ALA A 257 -16.19 4.05 -22.21
CA ALA A 257 -15.13 4.26 -23.18
C ALA A 257 -14.27 5.46 -22.77
N LYS A 258 -12.95 5.31 -22.82
CA LYS A 258 -12.04 6.45 -22.65
C LYS A 258 -12.35 7.50 -23.72
N ALA A 259 -12.53 8.75 -23.32
CA ALA A 259 -12.69 9.84 -24.27
C ALA A 259 -11.47 9.91 -25.20
N SER A 260 -11.72 10.08 -26.51
CA SER A 260 -10.66 10.03 -27.54
C SER A 260 -9.55 11.05 -27.31
N TRP A 261 -9.89 12.19 -26.71
CA TRP A 261 -8.99 13.29 -26.37
C TRP A 261 -8.34 13.14 -24.98
N SER A 262 -8.85 12.27 -24.10
CA SER A 262 -8.29 12.10 -22.75
C SER A 262 -6.87 11.55 -22.80
N ASN A 263 -5.94 12.22 -22.14
CA ASN A 263 -4.59 11.72 -21.96
C ASN A 263 -4.59 10.37 -21.24
N TYR A 264 -3.49 9.64 -21.37
CA TYR A 264 -3.29 8.27 -20.92
C TYR A 264 -1.84 8.06 -20.43
N GLY A 265 -1.45 6.87 -20.07
CA GLY A 265 -0.08 6.53 -19.74
C GLY A 265 0.08 6.12 -18.27
N THR A 266 1.33 5.83 -17.88
CA THR A 266 1.66 5.30 -16.54
C THR A 266 1.50 6.33 -15.42
N CYS A 267 1.31 7.61 -15.74
CA CYS A 267 1.01 8.65 -14.76
C CYS A 267 -0.51 8.82 -14.50
N VAL A 268 -1.35 8.04 -15.15
CA VAL A 268 -2.80 7.98 -14.84
C VAL A 268 -3.01 6.91 -13.77
N ASP A 269 -3.73 7.23 -12.70
CA ASP A 269 -4.05 6.31 -11.61
C ASP A 269 -5.40 5.63 -11.81
N LEU A 270 -6.40 6.38 -12.31
CA LEU A 270 -7.74 5.85 -12.56
C LEU A 270 -8.51 6.69 -13.59
N PHE A 271 -9.63 6.13 -13.99
CA PHE A 271 -10.60 6.77 -14.87
C PHE A 271 -11.86 7.15 -14.09
N ALA A 272 -12.53 8.23 -14.54
CA ALA A 272 -13.80 8.65 -13.98
C ALA A 272 -14.69 9.30 -15.04
N PRO A 273 -16.02 9.48 -14.78
CA PRO A 273 -16.94 10.16 -15.67
C PRO A 273 -16.48 11.56 -16.05
N GLY A 274 -16.24 11.83 -17.34
CA GLY A 274 -15.70 13.12 -17.81
C GLY A 274 -16.33 13.66 -19.09
N VAL A 275 -17.27 12.95 -19.71
CA VAL A 275 -17.91 13.36 -20.97
C VAL A 275 -19.36 13.76 -20.74
N GLY A 276 -19.73 15.00 -21.07
CA GLY A 276 -21.12 15.47 -20.93
C GLY A 276 -21.58 15.54 -19.47
N ILE A 277 -20.73 16.07 -18.60
CA ILE A 277 -21.03 16.23 -17.17
C ILE A 277 -21.78 17.54 -16.95
N THR A 278 -22.95 17.44 -16.32
CA THR A 278 -23.79 18.58 -15.94
C THR A 278 -23.51 18.99 -14.51
N SER A 279 -23.28 20.28 -14.28
CA SER A 279 -23.04 20.85 -12.95
C SER A 279 -23.41 22.33 -12.87
N ALA A 280 -23.21 22.96 -11.72
CA ALA A 280 -23.38 24.40 -11.51
C ALA A 280 -22.54 25.22 -12.49
N TRP A 281 -22.98 26.46 -12.80
CA TRP A 281 -22.26 27.34 -13.72
C TRP A 281 -22.21 28.80 -13.24
N GLY A 282 -21.07 29.48 -13.44
CA GLY A 282 -20.78 30.80 -12.84
C GLY A 282 -21.63 31.98 -13.33
N THR A 283 -22.46 31.86 -14.38
CA THR A 283 -23.21 33.00 -14.93
C THR A 283 -24.50 33.35 -14.17
N GLY A 284 -24.86 32.59 -13.14
CA GLY A 284 -26.03 32.86 -12.29
C GLY A 284 -26.14 31.88 -11.14
N ASP A 285 -26.93 32.23 -10.11
CA ASP A 285 -27.00 31.48 -8.85
C ASP A 285 -27.69 30.11 -8.93
N SER A 286 -28.32 29.80 -10.07
CA SER A 286 -28.98 28.51 -10.32
C SER A 286 -28.72 27.98 -11.74
N VAL A 287 -27.78 28.61 -12.46
CA VAL A 287 -27.45 28.20 -13.82
C VAL A 287 -26.57 26.96 -13.82
N THR A 288 -26.86 26.06 -14.76
CA THR A 288 -26.08 24.84 -14.98
C THR A 288 -25.48 24.83 -16.38
N ASN A 289 -24.44 24.05 -16.55
CA ASN A 289 -23.85 23.80 -17.87
C ASN A 289 -23.41 22.33 -17.96
N THR A 290 -23.31 21.82 -19.20
CA THR A 290 -22.85 20.47 -19.51
C THR A 290 -21.59 20.55 -20.36
N ILE A 291 -20.47 20.13 -19.79
CA ILE A 291 -19.16 20.18 -20.44
C ILE A 291 -18.41 18.86 -20.34
N SER A 292 -17.30 18.74 -21.06
CA SER A 292 -16.48 17.53 -21.10
C SER A 292 -15.01 17.88 -20.90
N GLY A 293 -14.28 17.04 -20.21
CA GLY A 293 -12.84 17.18 -19.95
C GLY A 293 -12.35 16.18 -18.92
N THR A 294 -11.04 15.94 -18.88
CA THR A 294 -10.42 15.27 -17.73
C THR A 294 -10.61 16.10 -16.46
N SER A 295 -10.79 17.41 -16.58
CA SER A 295 -11.26 18.29 -15.52
C SER A 295 -12.53 17.74 -14.84
N MET A 296 -13.53 17.31 -15.63
CA MET A 296 -14.82 16.80 -15.12
C MET A 296 -14.66 15.40 -14.49
N ALA A 297 -13.74 14.60 -14.97
CA ALA A 297 -13.41 13.31 -14.37
C ALA A 297 -12.77 13.48 -12.98
N THR A 298 -11.83 14.40 -12.87
CA THR A 298 -11.09 14.68 -11.63
C THR A 298 -12.01 15.09 -10.46
N LEU A 299 -13.10 15.78 -10.77
CA LEU A 299 -14.10 16.24 -9.77
C LEU A 299 -14.75 15.08 -9.02
N HIS A 300 -15.10 14.02 -9.76
CA HIS A 300 -15.67 12.81 -9.17
C HIS A 300 -14.67 12.16 -8.21
N VAL A 301 -13.39 12.11 -8.59
CA VAL A 301 -12.32 11.56 -7.75
C VAL A 301 -12.08 12.44 -6.52
N ALA A 302 -12.02 13.77 -6.68
CA ALA A 302 -11.88 14.70 -5.54
C ALA A 302 -13.07 14.57 -4.57
N GLY A 303 -14.28 14.42 -5.11
CA GLY A 303 -15.48 14.19 -4.30
C GLY A 303 -15.42 12.84 -3.55
N VAL A 304 -15.03 11.76 -4.21
CA VAL A 304 -14.89 10.44 -3.58
C VAL A 304 -13.76 10.44 -2.54
N ALA A 305 -12.65 11.14 -2.80
CA ALA A 305 -11.60 11.36 -1.81
C ALA A 305 -12.12 12.11 -0.57
N ALA A 306 -12.97 13.12 -0.77
CA ALA A 306 -13.61 13.84 0.34
C ALA A 306 -14.59 12.95 1.13
N LEU A 307 -15.34 12.06 0.46
CA LEU A 307 -16.17 11.06 1.15
C LEU A 307 -15.31 10.13 2.01
N TYR A 308 -14.22 9.61 1.45
CA TYR A 308 -13.31 8.72 2.17
C TYR A 308 -12.66 9.42 3.37
N LEU A 309 -12.17 10.63 3.18
CA LEU A 309 -11.55 11.43 4.24
C LEU A 309 -12.54 11.81 5.36
N SER A 310 -13.83 11.95 5.06
CA SER A 310 -14.83 12.24 6.11
C SER A 310 -15.05 11.07 7.06
N THR A 311 -14.75 9.86 6.63
CA THR A 311 -14.82 8.64 7.45
C THR A 311 -13.44 8.19 7.96
N ASN A 312 -12.36 8.70 7.35
CA ASN A 312 -10.96 8.41 7.68
C ASN A 312 -10.15 9.72 7.78
N PRO A 313 -10.39 10.57 8.79
CA PRO A 313 -9.91 11.95 8.82
C PRO A 313 -8.39 12.10 9.00
N THR A 314 -7.68 11.04 9.32
CA THR A 314 -6.22 11.02 9.48
C THR A 314 -5.52 10.29 8.34
N ALA A 315 -6.27 9.85 7.30
CA ALA A 315 -5.68 9.14 6.18
C ALA A 315 -4.71 10.04 5.39
N THR A 316 -3.53 9.52 5.10
CA THR A 316 -2.54 10.17 4.25
C THR A 316 -2.95 10.10 2.78
N MET A 317 -2.33 10.93 1.93
CA MET A 317 -2.55 10.89 0.48
C MET A 317 -2.38 9.47 -0.09
N SER A 318 -1.32 8.76 0.30
CA SER A 318 -1.08 7.39 -0.17
C SER A 318 -2.16 6.40 0.29
N GLN A 319 -2.72 6.57 1.49
CA GLN A 319 -3.84 5.75 1.97
C GLN A 319 -5.12 6.06 1.20
N VAL A 320 -5.39 7.33 0.87
CA VAL A 320 -6.52 7.71 0.02
C VAL A 320 -6.36 7.13 -1.39
N GLU A 321 -5.18 7.27 -2.00
CA GLU A 321 -4.87 6.71 -3.31
C GLU A 321 -5.07 5.20 -3.34
N ASN A 322 -4.48 4.48 -2.39
CA ASN A 322 -4.63 3.04 -2.25
C ASN A 322 -6.10 2.63 -2.07
N ALA A 323 -6.86 3.34 -1.24
CA ALA A 323 -8.26 3.05 -1.02
C ALA A 323 -9.09 3.22 -2.30
N LEU A 324 -8.88 4.31 -3.04
CA LEU A 324 -9.63 4.59 -4.27
C LEU A 324 -9.24 3.62 -5.40
N THR A 325 -7.96 3.37 -5.60
CA THR A 325 -7.47 2.50 -6.70
C THR A 325 -7.76 1.02 -6.46
N SER A 326 -7.58 0.53 -5.22
CA SER A 326 -7.87 -0.87 -4.87
C SER A 326 -9.36 -1.20 -4.91
N ASN A 327 -10.23 -0.23 -4.63
CA ASN A 327 -11.68 -0.41 -4.72
C ASN A 327 -12.26 -0.01 -6.07
N ALA A 328 -11.48 0.56 -6.98
CA ALA A 328 -11.92 0.88 -8.34
C ALA A 328 -12.41 -0.38 -9.08
N THR A 329 -13.29 -0.21 -10.05
CA THR A 329 -13.80 -1.31 -10.86
C THR A 329 -12.78 -1.64 -11.96
N PRO A 330 -12.14 -2.82 -11.94
CA PRO A 330 -11.10 -3.15 -12.90
C PRO A 330 -11.68 -3.59 -14.25
N ASN A 331 -10.91 -3.36 -15.33
CA ASN A 331 -11.15 -3.88 -16.67
C ASN A 331 -12.48 -3.46 -17.34
N LYS A 332 -13.07 -2.34 -16.92
CA LYS A 332 -14.30 -1.81 -17.53
C LYS A 332 -14.03 -0.78 -18.61
N VAL A 333 -12.91 -0.07 -18.55
CA VAL A 333 -12.63 1.00 -19.50
C VAL A 333 -12.22 0.44 -20.85
N THR A 334 -12.98 0.72 -21.90
CA THR A 334 -12.60 0.39 -23.27
C THR A 334 -11.64 1.44 -23.83
N GLY A 335 -10.54 0.99 -24.43
CA GLY A 335 -9.54 1.88 -25.02
C GLY A 335 -8.76 2.70 -24.00
N ALA A 336 -8.48 2.17 -22.81
CA ALA A 336 -7.78 2.85 -21.71
C ALA A 336 -6.45 3.53 -22.12
N GLY A 337 -5.80 3.06 -23.18
CA GLY A 337 -4.50 3.57 -23.65
C GLY A 337 -3.31 2.82 -23.04
N THR A 338 -2.22 2.79 -23.79
CA THR A 338 -1.01 2.05 -23.38
C THR A 338 -0.43 2.61 -22.09
N GLY A 339 -0.19 1.74 -21.12
CA GLY A 339 0.40 2.08 -19.83
C GLY A 339 -0.59 2.58 -18.77
N SER A 340 -1.82 2.92 -19.13
CA SER A 340 -2.84 3.31 -18.14
C SER A 340 -3.36 2.08 -17.39
N PRO A 341 -3.58 2.17 -16.07
CA PRO A 341 -4.32 1.17 -15.34
C PRO A 341 -5.78 1.19 -15.82
N ASN A 342 -6.38 0.00 -15.98
CA ASN A 342 -7.80 -0.06 -16.35
C ASN A 342 -8.65 -0.14 -15.09
N LEU A 343 -8.72 0.98 -14.37
CA LEU A 343 -9.40 1.16 -13.09
C LEU A 343 -10.44 2.29 -13.23
N LEU A 344 -11.71 1.99 -13.06
CA LEU A 344 -12.79 2.97 -13.11
C LEU A 344 -13.27 3.29 -11.69
N LEU A 345 -13.38 4.57 -11.37
CA LEU A 345 -13.80 5.08 -10.06
C LEU A 345 -15.05 4.36 -9.53
N TYR A 346 -15.01 4.02 -8.25
CA TYR A 346 -16.14 3.45 -7.50
C TYR A 346 -16.18 4.02 -6.09
N SER A 347 -17.34 4.50 -5.65
CA SER A 347 -17.52 5.14 -4.33
C SER A 347 -18.27 4.28 -3.32
N GLY A 348 -18.95 3.22 -3.78
CA GLY A 348 -19.86 2.42 -2.94
C GLY A 348 -19.18 1.64 -1.81
N PHE A 349 -17.85 1.65 -1.73
CA PHE A 349 -17.10 1.08 -0.60
C PHE A 349 -17.04 2.00 0.62
N ILE A 350 -17.32 3.30 0.48
CA ILE A 350 -17.14 4.30 1.53
C ILE A 350 -18.34 4.30 2.48
N GLY A 351 -18.10 4.28 3.80
CA GLY A 351 -19.14 4.37 4.83
C GLY A 351 -20.05 3.13 4.96
N GLY A 352 -20.00 2.19 4.04
CA GLY A 352 -20.42 0.82 4.29
C GLY A 352 -19.32 0.20 5.17
N GLY A 353 -19.66 -0.42 6.28
CA GLY A 353 -18.68 -1.18 7.06
C GLY A 353 -17.80 -2.00 6.13
N SER A 354 -16.57 -2.31 6.55
CA SER A 354 -15.57 -3.09 5.80
C SER A 354 -16.22 -3.96 4.73
N PRO A 355 -15.80 -3.95 3.47
CA PRO A 355 -16.51 -4.68 2.44
C PRO A 355 -16.79 -6.07 2.98
N THR A 356 -18.06 -6.50 2.91
CA THR A 356 -18.53 -7.78 3.48
C THR A 356 -17.82 -9.00 2.89
N ASN A 357 -16.80 -8.76 2.08
CA ASN A 357 -15.96 -9.73 1.39
C ASN A 357 -14.46 -9.42 1.45
N ASN A 358 -13.97 -8.52 2.35
CA ASN A 358 -12.52 -8.46 2.58
C ASN A 358 -12.10 -9.65 3.43
N SER A 359 -11.35 -10.54 2.85
CA SER A 359 -10.72 -11.66 3.57
C SER A 359 -9.34 -11.21 4.04
N PRO A 360 -8.95 -11.46 5.28
CA PRO A 360 -7.59 -11.17 5.71
C PRO A 360 -6.57 -11.88 4.80
N PRO A 361 -5.43 -11.26 4.54
CA PRO A 361 -4.36 -11.92 3.80
C PRO A 361 -3.89 -13.17 4.55
N VAL A 362 -3.32 -14.11 3.83
CA VAL A 362 -2.67 -15.30 4.40
C VAL A 362 -1.17 -15.09 4.31
N ALA A 363 -0.52 -14.79 5.44
CA ALA A 363 0.91 -14.62 5.52
C ALA A 363 1.63 -15.96 5.26
N SER A 364 2.58 -15.96 4.35
CA SER A 364 3.42 -17.12 4.03
C SER A 364 4.76 -16.66 3.48
N PHE A 365 5.84 -17.37 3.80
CA PHE A 365 7.14 -17.10 3.21
C PHE A 365 8.01 -18.35 3.13
N THR A 366 9.00 -18.28 2.26
CA THR A 366 10.09 -19.25 2.18
C THR A 366 11.42 -18.56 2.45
N TYR A 367 12.44 -19.34 2.83
CA TYR A 367 13.77 -18.80 3.07
C TYR A 367 14.87 -19.76 2.59
N SER A 368 16.04 -19.19 2.34
CA SER A 368 17.26 -19.93 2.03
C SER A 368 18.44 -19.23 2.66
N CYS A 369 19.27 -19.98 3.43
CA CYS A 369 20.44 -19.44 4.11
C CYS A 369 21.72 -20.01 3.52
N SER A 370 22.74 -19.16 3.43
CA SER A 370 24.13 -19.52 3.09
C SER A 370 25.05 -18.82 4.07
N GLY A 371 25.67 -19.61 4.97
CA GLY A 371 26.39 -19.05 6.10
C GLY A 371 25.45 -18.27 7.01
N LEU A 372 25.87 -17.10 7.44
CA LEU A 372 25.09 -16.20 8.30
C LEU A 372 24.08 -15.33 7.53
N THR A 373 23.99 -15.45 6.22
CA THR A 373 23.10 -14.63 5.39
C THR A 373 21.92 -15.45 4.90
N CYS A 374 20.71 -14.96 5.13
CA CYS A 374 19.47 -15.57 4.68
C CYS A 374 18.73 -14.64 3.71
N SER A 375 18.17 -15.21 2.65
CA SER A 375 17.24 -14.54 1.73
C SER A 375 15.84 -15.05 2.02
N PHE A 376 14.89 -14.14 2.12
CA PHE A 376 13.49 -14.43 2.38
C PHE A 376 12.65 -14.07 1.16
N THR A 377 11.67 -14.89 0.85
CA THR A 377 10.74 -14.67 -0.27
C THR A 377 9.33 -14.68 0.28
N ASP A 378 8.62 -13.57 0.13
CA ASP A 378 7.20 -13.47 0.45
C ASP A 378 6.39 -14.33 -0.52
N THR A 379 5.56 -15.20 0.02
CA THR A 379 4.60 -16.05 -0.71
C THR A 379 3.19 -15.87 -0.17
N SER A 380 2.95 -14.77 0.54
CA SER A 380 1.64 -14.40 1.05
C SER A 380 0.63 -14.25 -0.07
N THR A 381 -0.59 -14.60 0.20
CA THR A 381 -1.72 -14.48 -0.72
C THR A 381 -2.83 -13.70 -0.06
N ASP A 382 -3.63 -13.07 -0.88
CA ASP A 382 -4.84 -12.38 -0.48
C ASP A 382 -5.92 -12.68 -1.51
N PRO A 383 -7.12 -13.09 -1.11
CA PRO A 383 -8.19 -13.40 -2.05
C PRO A 383 -8.57 -12.24 -2.97
N GLU A 384 -8.45 -11.01 -2.47
CA GLU A 384 -8.74 -9.77 -3.19
C GLU A 384 -7.50 -9.19 -3.88
N ASN A 385 -6.30 -9.81 -3.66
CA ASN A 385 -4.99 -9.42 -4.21
C ASN A 385 -4.58 -7.99 -3.83
N ASN A 386 -4.84 -7.59 -2.60
CA ASN A 386 -4.71 -6.22 -2.11
C ASN A 386 -3.73 -6.06 -0.92
N ILE A 387 -2.69 -6.91 -0.79
CA ILE A 387 -1.66 -6.78 0.26
C ILE A 387 -0.93 -5.43 0.11
N ALA A 388 -1.13 -4.54 1.09
CA ALA A 388 -0.59 -3.19 1.10
C ALA A 388 0.80 -3.12 1.73
N THR A 389 1.00 -3.78 2.88
CA THR A 389 2.26 -3.66 3.62
C THR A 389 2.82 -5.00 4.05
N ARG A 390 4.13 -5.02 4.29
CA ARG A 390 4.91 -6.13 4.81
C ARG A 390 5.77 -5.65 5.95
N ASN A 391 5.85 -6.43 7.02
CA ASN A 391 6.75 -6.17 8.12
C ASN A 391 7.43 -7.48 8.53
N TRP A 392 8.73 -7.52 8.33
CA TRP A 392 9.60 -8.62 8.73
C TRP A 392 10.27 -8.31 10.05
N ASP A 393 10.18 -9.22 10.99
CA ASP A 393 11.01 -9.28 12.20
C ASP A 393 11.93 -10.50 12.09
N PHE A 394 13.23 -10.28 12.05
CA PHE A 394 14.21 -11.37 11.89
C PHE A 394 14.57 -12.09 13.18
N GLY A 395 14.01 -11.69 14.32
CA GLY A 395 14.22 -12.31 15.62
C GLY A 395 15.53 -11.90 16.32
N ASP A 396 16.22 -10.89 15.78
CA ASP A 396 17.43 -10.28 16.35
C ASP A 396 17.28 -8.77 16.58
N SER A 397 16.04 -8.28 16.63
CA SER A 397 15.64 -6.88 16.76
C SER A 397 15.82 -6.04 15.48
N ILE A 398 16.16 -6.64 14.35
CA ILE A 398 16.19 -5.98 13.04
C ILE A 398 14.90 -6.30 12.30
N VAL A 399 14.37 -5.29 11.61
CA VAL A 399 13.12 -5.36 10.85
C VAL A 399 13.30 -4.91 9.40
N SER A 400 12.37 -5.27 8.51
CA SER A 400 12.36 -4.83 7.11
C SER A 400 10.93 -4.72 6.59
N SER A 401 10.68 -3.74 5.70
CA SER A 401 9.42 -3.62 4.95
C SER A 401 9.55 -4.07 3.48
N SER A 402 10.70 -4.52 3.05
CA SER A 402 10.92 -5.01 1.67
C SER A 402 10.10 -6.27 1.39
N GLN A 403 9.62 -6.45 0.17
CA GLN A 403 8.86 -7.65 -0.21
C GLN A 403 9.69 -8.93 -0.05
N ASN A 404 10.93 -8.93 -0.54
CA ASN A 404 11.84 -10.07 -0.49
C ASN A 404 13.20 -9.63 0.08
N PRO A 405 13.32 -9.52 1.42
CA PRO A 405 14.54 -9.03 2.04
C PRO A 405 15.65 -10.08 2.09
N THR A 406 16.87 -9.60 2.19
CA THR A 406 18.03 -10.40 2.60
C THR A 406 18.53 -9.86 3.93
N HIS A 407 18.82 -10.76 4.88
CA HIS A 407 19.31 -10.40 6.23
C HIS A 407 20.55 -11.19 6.59
N ALA A 408 21.51 -10.52 7.21
CA ALA A 408 22.75 -11.11 7.70
C ALA A 408 22.78 -11.09 9.24
N TYR A 409 22.80 -12.27 9.84
CA TYR A 409 22.88 -12.46 11.28
C TYR A 409 24.30 -12.30 11.79
N ALA A 410 24.46 -11.77 13.00
CA ALA A 410 25.78 -11.56 13.62
C ALA A 410 26.42 -12.88 14.11
N THR A 411 25.62 -13.87 14.50
CA THR A 411 26.06 -15.15 15.05
C THR A 411 25.23 -16.31 14.50
N ASP A 412 25.77 -17.51 14.59
CA ASP A 412 25.00 -18.73 14.41
C ASP A 412 23.92 -18.88 15.49
N GLY A 413 22.83 -19.52 15.14
CA GLY A 413 21.71 -19.69 16.06
C GLY A 413 20.44 -20.13 15.33
N THR A 414 19.33 -20.18 16.06
CA THR A 414 17.99 -20.35 15.49
C THR A 414 17.18 -19.11 15.82
N TYR A 415 16.75 -18.41 14.80
CA TYR A 415 16.01 -17.16 14.92
C TYR A 415 14.54 -17.39 14.58
N LEU A 416 13.63 -16.83 15.38
CA LEU A 416 12.21 -16.86 15.07
C LEU A 416 11.89 -15.68 14.15
N VAL A 417 11.82 -15.95 12.85
CA VAL A 417 11.50 -14.93 11.85
C VAL A 417 10.00 -14.85 11.69
N THR A 418 9.44 -13.64 11.76
CA THR A 418 8.01 -13.35 11.61
C THR A 418 7.78 -12.42 10.43
N LEU A 419 6.88 -12.80 9.54
CA LEU A 419 6.32 -11.92 8.52
C LEU A 419 4.90 -11.55 8.92
N THR A 420 4.61 -10.27 9.00
CA THR A 420 3.25 -9.72 9.08
C THR A 420 2.93 -9.03 7.77
N VAL A 421 1.81 -9.39 7.15
CA VAL A 421 1.26 -8.72 5.98
C VAL A 421 -0.07 -8.08 6.35
N THR A 422 -0.31 -6.88 5.80
CA THR A 422 -1.55 -6.14 6.02
C THR A 422 -2.10 -5.73 4.65
N ASP A 423 -3.39 -5.90 4.45
CA ASP A 423 -4.07 -5.48 3.23
C ASP A 423 -4.43 -3.98 3.24
N THR A 424 -5.07 -3.52 2.17
CA THR A 424 -5.50 -2.12 2.03
C THR A 424 -6.67 -1.74 2.95
N PHE A 425 -7.26 -2.71 3.66
CA PHE A 425 -8.36 -2.53 4.61
C PHE A 425 -7.93 -2.76 6.06
N ASP A 426 -6.61 -2.71 6.33
CA ASP A 426 -5.99 -2.92 7.65
C ASP A 426 -6.21 -4.33 8.25
N ALA A 427 -6.77 -5.29 7.48
CA ALA A 427 -6.78 -6.67 7.92
C ALA A 427 -5.37 -7.26 7.77
N SER A 428 -4.91 -7.96 8.78
CA SER A 428 -3.53 -8.46 8.85
C SER A 428 -3.45 -9.92 9.22
N SER A 429 -2.37 -10.54 8.78
CA SER A 429 -2.01 -11.91 9.14
C SER A 429 -0.51 -12.00 9.38
N SER A 430 -0.11 -12.92 10.25
CA SER A 430 1.30 -13.13 10.55
C SER A 430 1.63 -14.62 10.51
N THR A 431 2.84 -14.93 10.08
CA THR A 431 3.40 -16.28 10.12
C THR A 431 4.84 -16.24 10.65
N SER A 432 5.27 -17.28 11.35
CA SER A 432 6.62 -17.34 11.92
C SER A 432 7.28 -18.68 11.62
N HIS A 433 8.55 -18.63 11.27
CA HIS A 433 9.38 -19.82 11.07
C HIS A 433 10.63 -19.75 11.95
N SER A 434 11.01 -20.88 12.54
CA SER A 434 12.32 -21.04 13.17
C SER A 434 13.37 -21.26 12.09
N VAL A 435 14.23 -20.28 11.88
CA VAL A 435 15.25 -20.26 10.82
C VAL A 435 16.60 -20.61 11.44
N PRO A 436 17.16 -21.80 11.18
CA PRO A 436 18.51 -22.16 11.60
C PRO A 436 19.54 -21.45 10.72
N VAL A 437 20.43 -20.71 11.35
CA VAL A 437 21.52 -19.97 10.72
C VAL A 437 22.82 -20.52 11.28
N ALA A 438 23.73 -20.92 10.42
CA ALA A 438 25.04 -21.41 10.81
C ALA A 438 26.13 -20.75 9.97
N ALA A 439 27.21 -20.33 10.62
CA ALA A 439 28.37 -19.84 9.91
C ALA A 439 28.83 -20.92 8.91
N GLN A 440 29.06 -20.52 7.66
CA GLN A 440 29.62 -21.43 6.67
C GLN A 440 31.04 -21.77 7.09
N GLU A 441 31.27 -23.01 7.51
CA GLU A 441 32.63 -23.46 7.77
C GLU A 441 33.42 -23.36 6.46
N GLY A 442 34.45 -22.54 6.45
CA GLY A 442 35.35 -22.42 5.29
C GLY A 442 35.90 -23.78 4.92
N ALA A 443 35.96 -24.09 3.61
CA ALA A 443 36.55 -25.33 3.12
C ALA A 443 37.96 -25.52 3.74
N ILE A 444 38.18 -26.65 4.41
CA ILE A 444 39.48 -26.95 5.01
C ILE A 444 40.51 -27.02 3.87
N THR A 445 41.55 -26.21 3.95
CA THR A 445 42.69 -26.27 3.01
C THR A 445 43.84 -26.96 3.70
N LEU A 446 44.32 -28.06 3.14
CA LEU A 446 45.43 -28.88 3.70
C LEU A 446 46.70 -28.64 2.86
N ALA A 447 47.82 -28.48 3.58
CA ALA A 447 49.17 -28.58 3.05
C ALA A 447 49.93 -29.70 3.78
N ALA A 448 50.86 -30.34 3.10
CA ALA A 448 51.67 -31.42 3.65
C ALA A 448 53.13 -31.30 3.23
N ARG A 449 54.03 -31.60 4.15
CA ARG A 449 55.48 -31.62 3.91
C ARG A 449 56.10 -32.92 4.42
N GLY A 450 56.65 -33.73 3.49
CA GLY A 450 57.38 -34.95 3.84
C GLY A 450 58.85 -34.68 4.11
N TYR A 451 59.42 -35.39 5.10
CA TYR A 451 60.83 -35.40 5.43
C TYR A 451 61.27 -36.69 6.12
N LYS A 452 62.58 -36.90 6.20
CA LYS A 452 63.15 -38.10 6.86
C LYS A 452 63.96 -37.73 8.10
N VAL A 453 63.75 -38.40 9.23
CA VAL A 453 64.57 -38.27 10.43
C VAL A 453 65.24 -39.61 10.72
N LYS A 454 66.55 -39.67 10.73
CA LYS A 454 67.34 -40.91 10.86
C LYS A 454 66.91 -41.98 9.85
N GLY A 455 66.50 -41.55 8.62
CA GLY A 455 66.02 -42.43 7.56
C GLY A 455 64.54 -42.84 7.63
N TYR A 456 63.82 -42.48 8.72
CA TYR A 456 62.39 -42.72 8.85
C TYR A 456 61.55 -41.59 8.31
N GLN A 457 60.50 -41.91 7.60
CA GLN A 457 59.55 -40.96 6.97
C GLN A 457 58.63 -40.31 8.04
N LYS A 458 58.44 -38.99 7.89
CA LYS A 458 57.47 -38.19 8.62
C LYS A 458 56.80 -37.22 7.70
N VAL A 459 55.54 -36.89 7.97
CA VAL A 459 54.79 -35.85 7.27
C VAL A 459 54.20 -34.86 8.23
N ASP A 460 54.56 -33.60 8.07
CA ASP A 460 53.87 -32.49 8.76
C ASP A 460 52.68 -32.06 7.89
N LEU A 461 51.52 -32.07 8.50
CA LEU A 461 50.24 -31.60 7.97
C LEU A 461 49.89 -30.27 8.58
N THR A 462 49.51 -29.31 7.79
CA THR A 462 48.96 -28.03 8.26
C THR A 462 47.67 -27.72 7.54
N TRP A 463 46.67 -27.21 8.26
CA TRP A 463 45.37 -26.87 7.64
C TRP A 463 44.79 -25.56 8.19
N SER A 464 43.92 -24.94 7.38
CA SER A 464 43.17 -23.73 7.71
C SER A 464 41.72 -23.88 7.21
N PRO A 465 40.70 -23.34 7.91
CA PRO A 465 40.82 -22.62 9.19
C PRO A 465 41.17 -23.53 10.36
N SER A 466 41.95 -23.03 11.29
CA SER A 466 42.32 -23.66 12.55
C SER A 466 41.77 -22.87 13.73
N GLY A 467 41.64 -23.53 14.91
CA GLY A 467 41.24 -22.83 16.15
C GLY A 467 39.74 -22.79 16.39
N GLN A 468 38.93 -23.45 15.57
CA GLN A 468 37.54 -23.73 15.90
C GLN A 468 37.46 -24.84 16.95
N SER A 469 36.47 -24.76 17.87
CA SER A 469 36.24 -25.81 18.87
C SER A 469 35.90 -27.11 18.18
N GLY A 470 36.61 -28.20 18.55
CA GLY A 470 36.34 -29.53 18.02
C GLY A 470 37.58 -30.29 17.59
N TYR A 471 37.35 -31.40 16.90
CA TYR A 471 38.37 -32.32 16.42
C TYR A 471 38.31 -32.50 14.92
N VAL A 472 39.42 -32.93 14.33
CA VAL A 472 39.51 -33.33 12.92
C VAL A 472 40.02 -34.76 12.82
N ASP A 473 39.52 -35.49 11.84
CA ASP A 473 39.98 -36.82 11.45
C ASP A 473 41.03 -36.67 10.34
N VAL A 474 42.22 -37.23 10.62
CA VAL A 474 43.33 -37.26 9.63
C VAL A 474 43.31 -38.60 8.91
N TYR A 475 43.32 -38.55 7.57
CA TYR A 475 43.35 -39.72 6.71
C TYR A 475 44.67 -39.79 5.96
N ARG A 476 45.21 -41.01 5.87
CA ARG A 476 46.33 -41.38 4.98
C ARG A 476 45.87 -42.53 4.09
N ASP A 477 46.01 -42.38 2.79
CA ASP A 477 45.60 -43.37 1.78
C ASP A 477 44.15 -43.85 1.97
N SER A 478 43.25 -42.87 2.25
CA SER A 478 41.82 -43.04 2.55
C SER A 478 41.47 -43.74 3.87
N VAL A 479 42.50 -44.12 4.68
CA VAL A 479 42.29 -44.73 5.99
C VAL A 479 42.46 -43.67 7.09
N LYS A 480 41.49 -43.59 8.02
CA LYS A 480 41.60 -42.71 9.16
C LYS A 480 42.72 -43.19 10.11
N ILE A 481 43.76 -42.37 10.25
CA ILE A 481 44.94 -42.68 11.11
C ILE A 481 44.85 -42.06 12.50
N ARG A 482 44.15 -40.92 12.62
CA ARG A 482 44.07 -40.21 13.91
C ARG A 482 42.87 -39.24 13.93
N THR A 483 42.32 -39.01 15.12
CA THR A 483 41.49 -37.86 15.45
C THR A 483 42.32 -36.94 16.36
N VAL A 484 42.44 -35.64 15.99
CA VAL A 484 43.22 -34.65 16.73
C VAL A 484 42.41 -33.39 16.95
N ALA A 485 42.78 -32.54 17.92
CA ALA A 485 42.18 -31.25 18.11
C ALA A 485 42.37 -30.39 16.86
N ASN A 486 41.39 -29.55 16.50
CA ASN A 486 41.43 -28.67 15.31
C ASN A 486 42.33 -27.44 15.57
N ASN A 487 43.62 -27.68 15.80
CA ASN A 487 44.62 -26.65 16.07
C ASN A 487 45.45 -26.28 14.82
N GLY A 488 45.12 -26.81 13.67
CA GLY A 488 45.74 -26.51 12.38
C GLY A 488 47.01 -27.28 12.05
N ALA A 489 47.47 -28.23 12.89
CA ALA A 489 48.68 -28.99 12.60
C ALA A 489 48.68 -30.39 13.21
N TYR A 490 49.30 -31.34 12.51
CA TYR A 490 49.58 -32.70 12.98
C TYR A 490 50.79 -33.26 12.25
N THR A 491 51.69 -33.96 12.99
CA THR A 491 52.80 -34.72 12.38
C THR A 491 52.48 -36.20 12.38
N ASP A 492 52.42 -36.82 11.20
CA ASP A 492 52.26 -38.26 11.02
C ASP A 492 53.65 -38.95 11.10
N PRO A 493 53.93 -39.71 12.16
CA PRO A 493 55.17 -40.49 12.26
C PRO A 493 55.03 -41.84 11.53
N ILE A 494 55.14 -41.85 10.21
CA ILE A 494 54.97 -43.07 9.38
C ILE A 494 55.84 -44.21 9.83
N ASN A 495 57.06 -43.92 10.34
CA ASN A 495 58.03 -44.87 10.86
C ASN A 495 58.46 -45.95 9.80
N ARG A 496 58.47 -45.58 8.52
CA ARG A 496 58.93 -46.46 7.42
C ARG A 496 60.20 -45.86 6.79
N ARG A 497 61.07 -46.74 6.27
CA ARG A 497 62.25 -46.36 5.48
C ARG A 497 62.05 -46.68 4.00
N GLY A 498 62.87 -46.08 3.12
CA GLY A 498 62.80 -46.28 1.70
C GLY A 498 61.99 -45.20 0.96
N SER A 499 61.47 -45.53 -0.24
CA SER A 499 60.62 -44.68 -1.02
C SER A 499 59.18 -45.11 -0.89
N ALA A 500 58.25 -44.17 -0.80
CA ALA A 500 56.81 -44.41 -0.78
C ALA A 500 56.05 -43.11 -1.13
N THR A 501 54.85 -43.25 -1.59
CA THR A 501 53.92 -42.15 -1.84
C THR A 501 52.68 -42.34 -0.98
N TYR A 502 52.22 -41.27 -0.37
CA TYR A 502 51.03 -41.24 0.49
C TYR A 502 50.13 -40.09 0.11
N THR A 503 48.81 -40.28 0.20
CA THR A 503 47.81 -39.25 0.08
C THR A 503 47.24 -38.89 1.43
N TYR A 504 47.04 -37.58 1.69
CA TYR A 504 46.50 -37.09 2.93
C TYR A 504 45.24 -36.25 2.69
N LYS A 505 44.27 -36.38 3.61
CA LYS A 505 43.04 -35.60 3.69
C LYS A 505 42.70 -35.37 5.17
N VAL A 506 42.17 -34.23 5.50
CA VAL A 506 41.66 -33.88 6.85
C VAL A 506 40.19 -33.55 6.73
N CYS A 507 39.35 -34.14 7.60
CA CYS A 507 37.91 -33.89 7.65
C CYS A 507 37.53 -33.47 9.06
N LEU A 508 36.45 -32.71 9.24
CA LEU A 508 35.85 -32.52 10.56
C LEU A 508 35.50 -33.90 11.16
N ALA A 509 35.73 -34.08 12.45
CA ALA A 509 35.55 -35.37 13.09
C ALA A 509 34.13 -35.91 12.93
N GLY A 510 34.02 -37.11 12.36
CA GLY A 510 32.74 -37.73 12.03
C GLY A 510 32.08 -37.28 10.73
N SER A 511 32.63 -36.28 10.02
CA SER A 511 32.13 -35.86 8.71
C SER A 511 32.80 -36.63 7.58
N THR A 512 32.00 -36.94 6.54
CA THR A 512 32.49 -37.51 5.26
C THR A 512 32.44 -36.49 4.12
N THR A 513 31.81 -35.35 4.35
CA THR A 513 31.57 -34.30 3.33
C THR A 513 32.39 -33.04 3.61
N THR A 514 32.58 -32.65 4.86
CA THR A 514 33.37 -31.46 5.22
C THR A 514 34.85 -31.85 5.38
N CYS A 515 35.54 -31.92 4.26
CA CYS A 515 36.93 -32.37 4.17
C CYS A 515 37.79 -31.36 3.38
N SER A 516 39.11 -31.45 3.62
CA SER A 516 40.12 -30.72 2.84
C SER A 516 40.27 -31.25 1.41
N ASN A 517 41.02 -30.48 0.59
CA ASN A 517 41.69 -31.01 -0.59
C ASN A 517 42.59 -32.20 -0.20
N THR A 518 42.83 -33.12 -1.16
CA THR A 518 43.81 -34.21 -0.98
C THR A 518 45.20 -33.73 -1.38
N VAL A 519 46.21 -34.03 -0.54
CA VAL A 519 47.61 -33.69 -0.83
C VAL A 519 48.42 -34.95 -0.90
N THR A 520 49.31 -35.04 -1.88
CA THR A 520 50.21 -36.19 -2.13
C THR A 520 51.63 -35.86 -1.68
N VAL A 521 52.24 -36.77 -0.94
CA VAL A 521 53.63 -36.66 -0.49
C VAL A 521 54.40 -37.86 -0.93
N THR A 522 55.55 -37.64 -1.59
CA THR A 522 56.45 -38.71 -2.11
C THR A 522 57.82 -38.60 -1.42
N PHE A 523 58.40 -39.74 -1.03
CA PHE A 523 59.71 -39.89 -0.37
C PHE A 523 60.77 -40.57 -1.23
#